data_8d363ffde94bf202d5bda9b46b144504
#
_entry.id   8d363ffde94bf202d5bda9b46b144504
#
_cell.length_a   1.000
_cell.length_b   1.000
_cell.length_c   1.000
_cell.angle_alpha   90.00
_cell.angle_beta   90.00
_cell.angle_gamma   90.00
#
_symmetry.space_group_name_H-M   'P 1'
#
loop_
_entity.id
_entity.type
_entity.pdbx_description
1 polymer ?
#
loop_
_entity_poly.entity_id
_entity_poly.type
_entity_poly.pdbx_seq_one_letter_code
_entity_poly.pdbx_strand_id
1 'polypeptide(L)'
;MSDIETQRLIANLVPEGARVLDLGCGDGALLDMLQRERGCTGYGVEIADGNVLQCIRRGVDVIQLNLDEGLAVFDDATFDVVLQIDTLQHLRNAEVMLRETARVGRIGIVAFPNFAHWPNRISIARGRMPVTRRLPYQWYDTPNIRVGTFKDFEVLAQKNSLRVLDAFGVQEGRSVRWLPNARAGTAVFKFERER
;
A
#
# COMPACT_ATOMS: atom_id res chain seq x y z
N MET A 1 7.50 -3.49 6.98
CA MET A 1 8.32 -3.13 5.80
C MET A 1 8.20 -4.26 4.77
N SER A 2 7.76 -3.96 3.55
CA SER A 2 7.73 -4.94 2.46
C SER A 2 9.18 -5.33 2.11
N ASP A 3 9.41 -6.60 1.80
CA ASP A 3 10.72 -7.06 1.33
C ASP A 3 11.02 -6.53 -0.09
N ILE A 4 12.28 -6.49 -0.47
CA ILE A 4 12.74 -5.93 -1.75
C ILE A 4 12.10 -6.62 -2.96
N GLU A 5 11.78 -7.91 -2.86
CA GLU A 5 11.11 -8.65 -3.95
C GLU A 5 9.66 -8.19 -4.11
N THR A 6 8.95 -7.94 -3.00
CA THR A 6 7.62 -7.34 -3.02
C THR A 6 7.66 -5.93 -3.62
N GLN A 7 8.65 -5.11 -3.25
CA GLN A 7 8.83 -3.77 -3.83
C GLN A 7 9.05 -3.85 -5.35
N ARG A 8 9.86 -4.79 -5.84
CA ARG A 8 10.06 -5.00 -7.28
C ARG A 8 8.78 -5.42 -8.01
N LEU A 9 7.97 -6.30 -7.42
CA LEU A 9 6.67 -6.66 -8.00
C LEU A 9 5.74 -5.44 -8.11
N ILE A 10 5.75 -4.57 -7.10
CA ILE A 10 4.97 -3.33 -7.10
C ILE A 10 5.54 -2.34 -8.13
N ALA A 11 6.86 -2.17 -8.18
CA ALA A 11 7.52 -1.30 -9.15
C ALA A 11 7.17 -1.65 -10.60
N ASN A 12 7.02 -2.95 -10.91
CA ASN A 12 6.61 -3.40 -12.25
C ASN A 12 5.17 -3.01 -12.64
N LEU A 13 4.33 -2.62 -11.68
CA LEU A 13 2.97 -2.11 -11.95
C LEU A 13 2.97 -0.62 -12.31
N VAL A 14 4.06 0.10 -11.98
CA VAL A 14 4.22 1.53 -12.23
C VAL A 14 4.78 1.73 -13.66
N PRO A 15 4.16 2.55 -14.52
CA PRO A 15 4.72 2.87 -15.83
C PRO A 15 6.08 3.58 -15.72
N GLU A 16 6.93 3.39 -16.74
CA GLU A 16 8.19 4.12 -16.83
C GLU A 16 7.94 5.62 -17.00
N GLY A 17 8.78 6.44 -16.37
CA GLY A 17 8.68 7.90 -16.41
C GLY A 17 7.45 8.48 -15.68
N ALA A 18 6.67 7.65 -14.97
CA ALA A 18 5.47 8.12 -14.27
C ALA A 18 5.79 9.12 -13.15
N ARG A 19 4.87 10.07 -12.94
CA ARG A 19 4.87 10.91 -11.76
C ARG A 19 4.15 10.19 -10.61
N VAL A 20 4.89 9.88 -9.56
CA VAL A 20 4.46 9.00 -8.47
C VAL A 20 4.30 9.77 -7.17
N LEU A 21 3.24 9.50 -6.41
CA LEU A 21 3.07 9.89 -5.02
C LEU A 21 3.06 8.62 -4.15
N ASP A 22 3.98 8.50 -3.20
CA ASP A 22 4.02 7.35 -2.28
C ASP A 22 3.56 7.76 -0.89
N LEU A 23 2.38 7.31 -0.50
CA LEU A 23 1.72 7.66 0.76
C LEU A 23 2.17 6.71 1.88
N GLY A 24 2.90 7.24 2.87
CA GLY A 24 3.57 6.46 3.90
C GLY A 24 4.83 5.80 3.35
N CYS A 25 5.67 6.59 2.68
CA CYS A 25 6.82 6.09 1.92
C CYS A 25 7.94 5.48 2.79
N GLY A 26 7.83 5.58 4.11
CA GLY A 26 8.86 5.09 5.03
C GLY A 26 10.21 5.77 4.77
N ASP A 27 11.26 4.96 4.60
CA ASP A 27 12.62 5.44 4.33
C ASP A 27 12.87 5.84 2.85
N GLY A 28 11.84 5.85 2.01
CA GLY A 28 11.92 6.24 0.60
C GLY A 28 12.51 5.19 -0.35
N ALA A 29 12.76 3.96 0.13
CA ALA A 29 13.44 2.93 -0.68
C ALA A 29 12.71 2.57 -1.98
N LEU A 30 11.37 2.50 -1.96
CA LEU A 30 10.58 2.21 -3.16
C LEU A 30 10.65 3.35 -4.18
N LEU A 31 10.55 4.60 -3.73
CA LEU A 31 10.67 5.77 -4.61
C LEU A 31 12.07 5.89 -5.22
N ASP A 32 13.13 5.68 -4.44
CA ASP A 32 14.50 5.66 -4.94
C ASP A 32 14.67 4.58 -6.03
N MET A 33 14.12 3.38 -5.81
CA MET A 33 14.10 2.31 -6.81
C MET A 33 13.38 2.74 -8.09
N LEU A 34 12.18 3.32 -7.97
CA LEU A 34 11.39 3.79 -9.11
C LEU A 34 12.09 4.89 -9.89
N GLN A 35 12.74 5.82 -9.20
CA GLN A 35 13.52 6.89 -9.83
C GLN A 35 14.71 6.33 -10.63
N ARG A 36 15.50 5.44 -10.02
CA ARG A 36 16.72 4.89 -10.65
C ARG A 36 16.45 3.88 -11.74
N GLU A 37 15.50 2.98 -11.50
CA GLU A 37 15.29 1.83 -12.40
C GLU A 37 14.24 2.11 -13.48
N ARG A 38 13.33 3.07 -13.25
CA ARG A 38 12.19 3.34 -14.15
C ARG A 38 12.05 4.80 -14.57
N GLY A 39 12.99 5.67 -14.18
CA GLY A 39 12.95 7.08 -14.54
C GLY A 39 11.74 7.85 -13.99
N CYS A 40 11.08 7.33 -12.96
CA CYS A 40 9.93 7.98 -12.33
C CYS A 40 10.35 9.27 -11.60
N THR A 41 9.41 10.18 -11.43
CA THR A 41 9.55 11.40 -10.62
C THR A 41 8.45 11.43 -9.57
N GLY A 42 8.55 12.30 -8.58
CA GLY A 42 7.45 12.50 -7.61
C GLY A 42 7.93 12.63 -6.17
N TYR A 43 7.01 12.39 -5.24
CA TYR A 43 7.20 12.70 -3.82
C TYR A 43 6.79 11.52 -2.95
N GLY A 44 7.47 11.40 -1.80
CA GLY A 44 6.98 10.63 -0.67
C GLY A 44 6.16 11.49 0.28
N VAL A 45 5.20 10.88 0.96
CA VAL A 45 4.53 11.47 2.13
C VAL A 45 4.83 10.57 3.33
N GLU A 46 5.35 11.17 4.40
CA GLU A 46 5.72 10.45 5.62
C GLU A 46 5.48 11.33 6.84
N ILE A 47 5.13 10.75 7.97
CA ILE A 47 4.89 11.50 9.21
C ILE A 47 6.08 11.40 10.19
N ALA A 48 6.83 10.30 10.17
CA ALA A 48 7.89 10.03 11.13
C ALA A 48 9.18 10.77 10.77
N ASP A 49 9.66 11.65 11.65
CA ASP A 49 10.88 12.44 11.46
C ASP A 49 12.09 11.60 11.02
N GLY A 50 12.28 10.42 11.65
CA GLY A 50 13.39 9.53 11.33
C GLY A 50 13.35 9.02 9.89
N ASN A 51 12.17 8.71 9.37
CA ASN A 51 11.97 8.27 7.99
C ASN A 51 12.14 9.43 7.01
N VAL A 52 11.61 10.61 7.32
CA VAL A 52 11.80 11.83 6.52
C VAL A 52 13.28 12.13 6.33
N LEU A 53 14.08 12.06 7.41
CA LEU A 53 15.53 12.22 7.33
C LEU A 53 16.20 11.16 6.44
N GLN A 54 15.69 9.93 6.44
CA GLN A 54 16.22 8.87 5.58
C GLN A 54 15.89 9.12 4.10
N CYS A 55 14.68 9.57 3.77
CA CYS A 55 14.32 10.00 2.42
C CYS A 55 15.27 11.09 1.91
N ILE A 56 15.49 12.13 2.70
CA ILE A 56 16.41 13.23 2.35
C ILE A 56 17.83 12.70 2.09
N ARG A 57 18.33 11.80 2.94
CA ARG A 57 19.67 11.18 2.74
C ARG A 57 19.77 10.33 1.50
N ARG A 58 18.65 9.76 1.02
CA ARG A 58 18.56 9.00 -0.25
C ARG A 58 18.43 9.91 -1.46
N GLY A 59 18.15 11.21 -1.27
CA GLY A 59 17.84 12.13 -2.37
C GLY A 59 16.41 11.99 -2.89
N VAL A 60 15.51 11.46 -2.06
CA VAL A 60 14.08 11.33 -2.37
C VAL A 60 13.35 12.55 -1.82
N ASP A 61 12.59 13.23 -2.68
CA ASP A 61 11.73 14.33 -2.28
C ASP A 61 10.60 13.81 -1.38
N VAL A 62 10.43 14.41 -0.21
CA VAL A 62 9.45 13.98 0.79
C VAL A 62 8.72 15.18 1.40
N ILE A 63 7.42 15.01 1.61
CA ILE A 63 6.56 15.97 2.30
C ILE A 63 6.17 15.35 3.64
N GLN A 64 6.46 16.06 4.73
CA GLN A 64 6.04 15.62 6.04
C GLN A 64 4.57 16.00 6.26
N LEU A 65 3.68 15.01 6.26
CA LEU A 65 2.24 15.21 6.36
C LEU A 65 1.58 14.03 7.08
N ASN A 66 0.58 14.33 7.91
CA ASN A 66 -0.30 13.35 8.50
C ASN A 66 -1.41 12.95 7.49
N LEU A 67 -1.38 11.72 7.01
CA LEU A 67 -2.37 11.24 6.03
C LEU A 67 -3.81 11.21 6.56
N ASP A 68 -4.02 11.14 7.87
CA ASP A 68 -5.38 11.24 8.45
C ASP A 68 -6.00 12.64 8.29
N GLU A 69 -5.22 13.66 7.92
CA GLU A 69 -5.68 15.01 7.60
C GLU A 69 -6.07 15.19 6.12
N GLY A 70 -5.85 14.15 5.30
CA GLY A 70 -6.21 14.13 3.88
C GLY A 70 -5.10 14.62 2.96
N LEU A 71 -5.43 14.76 1.68
CA LEU A 71 -4.50 15.15 0.61
C LEU A 71 -4.88 16.48 -0.05
N ALA A 72 -5.48 17.42 0.69
CA ALA A 72 -5.96 18.69 0.16
C ALA A 72 -4.83 19.57 -0.42
N VAL A 73 -3.58 19.29 -0.10
CA VAL A 73 -2.39 19.97 -0.66
C VAL A 73 -2.11 19.60 -2.12
N PHE A 74 -2.77 18.56 -2.65
CA PHE A 74 -2.60 18.10 -4.02
C PHE A 74 -3.90 18.29 -4.82
N ASP A 75 -3.76 18.82 -6.04
CA ASP A 75 -4.87 18.95 -6.99
C ASP A 75 -5.25 17.59 -7.59
N ASP A 76 -6.46 17.53 -8.18
CA ASP A 76 -6.98 16.35 -8.85
C ASP A 76 -6.07 15.92 -10.01
N ALA A 77 -5.89 14.61 -10.15
CA ALA A 77 -5.12 13.98 -11.24
C ALA A 77 -3.68 14.54 -11.41
N THR A 78 -3.08 15.01 -10.32
CA THR A 78 -1.69 15.53 -10.32
C THR A 78 -0.66 14.45 -10.58
N PHE A 79 -0.93 13.21 -10.18
CA PHE A 79 0.00 12.08 -10.30
C PHE A 79 -0.53 11.02 -11.27
N ASP A 80 0.39 10.37 -11.98
CA ASP A 80 0.03 9.22 -12.81
C ASP A 80 -0.26 8.00 -11.94
N VAL A 81 0.51 7.82 -10.85
CA VAL A 81 0.35 6.71 -9.91
C VAL A 81 0.44 7.20 -8.46
N VAL A 82 -0.48 6.74 -7.62
CA VAL A 82 -0.41 6.92 -6.16
C VAL A 82 -0.26 5.56 -5.50
N LEU A 83 0.74 5.43 -4.66
CA LEU A 83 1.07 4.20 -3.92
C LEU A 83 0.61 4.30 -2.47
N GLN A 84 0.12 3.19 -1.92
CA GLN A 84 -0.14 2.99 -0.49
C GLN A 84 0.36 1.59 -0.11
N ILE A 85 1.63 1.48 0.21
CA ILE A 85 2.27 0.19 0.48
C ILE A 85 2.47 0.02 1.99
N ASP A 86 1.78 -0.95 2.56
CA ASP A 86 1.73 -1.18 4.01
C ASP A 86 1.28 0.06 4.82
N THR A 87 0.43 0.92 4.25
CA THR A 87 -0.03 2.19 4.84
C THR A 87 -1.49 2.15 5.26
N LEU A 88 -2.35 1.57 4.40
CA LEU A 88 -3.81 1.61 4.55
C LEU A 88 -4.30 1.11 5.93
N GLN A 89 -3.65 0.07 6.48
CA GLN A 89 -4.00 -0.52 7.77
C GLN A 89 -3.70 0.36 8.98
N HIS A 90 -2.92 1.42 8.82
CA HIS A 90 -2.58 2.37 9.90
C HIS A 90 -3.51 3.59 9.93
N LEU A 91 -4.32 3.80 8.89
CA LEU A 91 -5.16 4.99 8.75
C LEU A 91 -6.50 4.85 9.49
N ARG A 92 -6.89 5.90 10.18
CA ARG A 92 -8.20 5.97 10.84
C ARG A 92 -9.34 6.00 9.82
N ASN A 93 -9.14 6.69 8.70
CA ASN A 93 -10.12 6.89 7.64
C ASN A 93 -9.66 6.28 6.30
N ALA A 94 -9.38 4.96 6.30
CA ALA A 94 -8.88 4.23 5.13
C ALA A 94 -9.77 4.42 3.88
N GLU A 95 -11.10 4.45 4.03
CA GLU A 95 -12.05 4.67 2.94
C GLU A 95 -11.92 6.07 2.32
N VAL A 96 -11.77 7.11 3.16
CA VAL A 96 -11.55 8.48 2.68
C VAL A 96 -10.23 8.55 1.92
N MET A 97 -9.17 7.92 2.45
CA MET A 97 -7.87 7.93 1.81
C MET A 97 -7.86 7.19 0.46
N LEU A 98 -8.65 6.13 0.29
CA LEU A 98 -8.81 5.48 -1.02
C LEU A 98 -9.46 6.41 -2.05
N ARG A 99 -10.49 7.18 -1.65
CA ARG A 99 -11.09 8.20 -2.52
C ARG A 99 -10.12 9.31 -2.87
N GLU A 100 -9.34 9.80 -1.91
CA GLU A 100 -8.30 10.79 -2.13
C GLU A 100 -7.20 10.25 -3.06
N THR A 101 -6.78 9.00 -2.89
CA THR A 101 -5.86 8.33 -3.82
C THR A 101 -6.37 8.36 -5.25
N ALA A 102 -7.64 8.04 -5.45
CA ALA A 102 -8.28 8.06 -6.77
C ALA A 102 -8.64 9.48 -7.27
N ARG A 103 -8.60 10.49 -6.40
CA ARG A 103 -8.75 11.90 -6.77
C ARG A 103 -7.43 12.48 -7.27
N VAL A 104 -6.35 12.31 -6.50
CA VAL A 104 -5.05 12.92 -6.81
C VAL A 104 -4.24 12.14 -7.84
N GLY A 105 -4.54 10.83 -8.01
CA GLY A 105 -3.87 9.94 -8.96
C GLY A 105 -4.80 9.40 -10.03
N ARG A 106 -4.25 9.14 -11.21
CA ARG A 106 -4.95 8.42 -12.29
C ARG A 106 -5.10 6.94 -11.96
N ILE A 107 -4.05 6.36 -11.36
CA ILE A 107 -3.97 4.97 -10.93
C ILE A 107 -3.58 4.92 -9.46
N GLY A 108 -4.32 4.15 -8.67
CA GLY A 108 -3.97 3.77 -7.31
C GLY A 108 -3.36 2.37 -7.26
N ILE A 109 -2.31 2.18 -6.48
CA ILE A 109 -1.76 0.87 -6.16
C ILE A 109 -1.69 0.75 -4.64
N VAL A 110 -2.35 -0.26 -4.08
CA VAL A 110 -2.38 -0.52 -2.64
C VAL A 110 -1.85 -1.91 -2.35
N ALA A 111 -1.05 -2.02 -1.29
CA ALA A 111 -0.64 -3.31 -0.75
C ALA A 111 -0.81 -3.31 0.77
N PHE A 112 -1.36 -4.40 1.32
CA PHE A 112 -1.61 -4.53 2.76
C PHE A 112 -1.55 -6.01 3.20
N PRO A 113 -1.33 -6.29 4.49
CA PRO A 113 -1.35 -7.64 5.03
C PRO A 113 -2.73 -8.29 4.86
N ASN A 114 -2.78 -9.42 4.17
CA ASN A 114 -4.01 -10.18 3.97
C ASN A 114 -4.33 -11.03 5.21
N PHE A 115 -5.31 -10.59 5.98
CA PHE A 115 -5.72 -11.29 7.20
C PHE A 115 -6.33 -12.68 6.93
N ALA A 116 -6.88 -12.92 5.74
CA ALA A 116 -7.47 -14.20 5.34
C ALA A 116 -6.44 -15.27 4.88
N HIS A 117 -5.13 -14.98 4.94
CA HIS A 117 -4.09 -15.97 4.65
C HIS A 117 -4.29 -17.22 5.53
N TRP A 118 -4.14 -18.43 4.96
CA TRP A 118 -4.51 -19.69 5.63
C TRP A 118 -3.88 -19.90 7.03
N PRO A 119 -2.62 -19.49 7.33
CA PRO A 119 -2.08 -19.63 8.68
C PRO A 119 -2.83 -18.79 9.71
N ASN A 120 -3.28 -17.59 9.29
CA ASN A 120 -4.08 -16.70 10.15
C ASN A 120 -5.43 -17.34 10.48
N ARG A 121 -6.09 -17.97 9.49
CA ARG A 121 -7.35 -18.69 9.71
C ARG A 121 -7.19 -19.82 10.71
N ILE A 122 -6.09 -20.58 10.63
CA ILE A 122 -5.80 -21.65 11.59
C ILE A 122 -5.60 -21.08 13.00
N SER A 123 -4.88 -19.96 13.13
CA SER A 123 -4.68 -19.30 14.43
C SER A 123 -6.02 -18.89 15.05
N ILE A 124 -6.89 -18.26 14.27
CA ILE A 124 -8.24 -17.85 14.73
C ILE A 124 -9.09 -19.07 15.09
N ALA A 125 -9.08 -20.12 14.28
CA ALA A 125 -9.80 -21.36 14.56
C ALA A 125 -9.33 -22.05 15.87
N ARG A 126 -8.07 -21.79 16.28
CA ARG A 126 -7.52 -22.23 17.58
C ARG A 126 -7.76 -21.22 18.72
N GLY A 127 -8.56 -20.17 18.50
CA GLY A 127 -8.90 -19.16 19.51
C GLY A 127 -7.76 -18.16 19.78
N ARG A 128 -6.82 -17.95 18.84
CA ARG A 128 -5.67 -17.04 19.02
C ARG A 128 -5.58 -16.05 17.87
N MET A 129 -5.21 -14.81 18.18
CA MET A 129 -4.85 -13.83 17.15
C MET A 129 -3.56 -14.27 16.43
N PRO A 130 -3.51 -14.13 15.10
CA PRO A 130 -2.34 -14.53 14.34
C PRO A 130 -1.15 -13.60 14.62
N VAL A 131 0.02 -14.21 14.88
CA VAL A 131 1.31 -13.54 14.88
C VAL A 131 2.15 -14.23 13.80
N THR A 132 2.47 -13.52 12.74
CA THR A 132 3.15 -14.06 11.56
C THR A 132 4.18 -13.07 11.04
N ARG A 133 4.99 -13.45 10.04
CA ARG A 133 5.97 -12.54 9.43
C ARG A 133 5.33 -11.24 8.90
N ARG A 134 4.08 -11.29 8.40
CA ARG A 134 3.34 -10.11 7.88
C ARG A 134 2.49 -9.41 8.94
N LEU A 135 2.23 -10.06 10.06
CA LEU A 135 1.53 -9.53 11.23
C LEU A 135 2.42 -9.81 12.46
N PRO A 136 3.57 -9.14 12.61
CA PRO A 136 4.59 -9.53 13.60
C PRO A 136 4.28 -9.11 15.04
N TYR A 137 3.23 -8.29 15.22
CA TYR A 137 2.87 -7.71 16.52
C TYR A 137 1.84 -8.56 17.25
N GLN A 138 1.81 -8.44 18.55
CA GLN A 138 0.71 -8.95 19.37
C GLN A 138 -0.53 -8.08 19.17
N TRP A 139 -1.71 -8.61 19.52
CA TRP A 139 -2.96 -7.88 19.34
C TRP A 139 -3.05 -6.57 20.14
N TYR A 140 -2.27 -6.44 21.22
CA TYR A 140 -2.26 -5.29 22.13
C TYR A 140 -1.16 -4.25 21.85
N ASP A 141 -0.19 -4.52 20.99
CA ASP A 141 0.92 -3.61 20.66
C ASP A 141 1.04 -3.32 19.15
N THR A 142 0.11 -3.82 18.36
CA THR A 142 0.13 -3.63 16.91
C THR A 142 -0.18 -2.18 16.51
N PRO A 143 0.59 -1.59 15.57
CA PRO A 143 0.25 -0.31 14.97
C PRO A 143 -0.90 -0.44 13.95
N ASN A 144 -1.29 -1.67 13.57
CA ASN A 144 -2.38 -1.91 12.63
C ASN A 144 -3.72 -1.68 13.32
N ILE A 145 -4.42 -0.63 12.98
CA ILE A 145 -5.76 -0.33 13.49
C ILE A 145 -6.88 -0.87 12.60
N ARG A 146 -6.52 -1.33 11.41
CA ARG A 146 -7.42 -1.99 10.46
C ARG A 146 -6.88 -3.35 10.08
N VAL A 147 -7.77 -4.29 9.89
CA VAL A 147 -7.47 -5.60 9.32
C VAL A 147 -8.38 -5.80 8.11
N GLY A 148 -7.80 -6.26 7.02
CA GLY A 148 -8.54 -6.47 5.77
C GLY A 148 -8.17 -7.80 5.13
N THR A 149 -9.08 -8.30 4.33
CA THR A 149 -8.83 -9.44 3.47
C THR A 149 -8.84 -9.01 2.01
N PHE A 150 -8.36 -9.87 1.14
CA PHE A 150 -8.41 -9.64 -0.30
C PHE A 150 -9.85 -9.36 -0.76
N LYS A 151 -10.82 -10.16 -0.28
CA LYS A 151 -12.24 -9.98 -0.64
C LYS A 151 -12.87 -8.73 -0.05
N ASP A 152 -12.49 -8.33 1.16
CA ASP A 152 -13.03 -7.11 1.77
C ASP A 152 -12.60 -5.86 0.99
N PHE A 153 -11.37 -5.86 0.45
CA PHE A 153 -10.92 -4.76 -0.39
C PHE A 153 -11.69 -4.68 -1.72
N GLU A 154 -12.01 -5.82 -2.36
CA GLU A 154 -12.85 -5.83 -3.57
C GLU A 154 -14.20 -5.17 -3.30
N VAL A 155 -14.85 -5.51 -2.18
CA VAL A 155 -16.12 -4.89 -1.76
C VAL A 155 -15.95 -3.40 -1.48
N LEU A 156 -14.87 -3.01 -0.79
CA LEU A 156 -14.58 -1.61 -0.48
C LEU A 156 -14.31 -0.79 -1.75
N ALA A 157 -13.56 -1.34 -2.70
CA ALA A 157 -13.29 -0.71 -3.99
C ALA A 157 -14.61 -0.46 -4.77
N GLN A 158 -15.46 -1.48 -4.87
CA GLN A 158 -16.77 -1.36 -5.53
C GLN A 158 -17.65 -0.29 -4.85
N LYS A 159 -17.72 -0.29 -3.51
CA LYS A 159 -18.48 0.71 -2.74
C LYS A 159 -18.04 2.16 -3.03
N ASN A 160 -16.75 2.35 -3.35
CA ASN A 160 -16.17 3.65 -3.60
C ASN A 160 -16.04 3.99 -5.11
N SER A 161 -16.74 3.27 -5.99
CA SER A 161 -16.68 3.46 -7.45
C SER A 161 -15.24 3.41 -7.97
N LEU A 162 -14.47 2.43 -7.47
CA LEU A 162 -13.12 2.15 -7.94
C LEU A 162 -13.12 0.88 -8.78
N ARG A 163 -12.64 0.99 -10.02
CA ARG A 163 -12.46 -0.13 -10.92
C ARG A 163 -11.12 -0.81 -10.66
N VAL A 164 -11.14 -2.05 -10.23
CA VAL A 164 -9.92 -2.86 -10.06
C VAL A 164 -9.40 -3.27 -11.44
N LEU A 165 -8.17 -2.89 -11.76
CA LEU A 165 -7.50 -3.17 -13.04
C LEU A 165 -6.67 -4.45 -12.97
N ASP A 166 -6.02 -4.70 -11.82
CA ASP A 166 -5.25 -5.91 -11.54
C ASP A 166 -5.28 -6.20 -10.04
N ALA A 167 -5.28 -7.49 -9.68
CA ALA A 167 -5.26 -7.93 -8.30
C ALA A 167 -4.52 -9.26 -8.17
N PHE A 168 -3.61 -9.33 -7.23
CA PHE A 168 -2.88 -10.57 -6.92
C PHE A 168 -2.39 -10.55 -5.48
N GLY A 169 -2.07 -11.73 -4.98
CA GLY A 169 -1.39 -11.86 -3.70
C GLY A 169 0.12 -11.88 -3.86
N VAL A 170 0.85 -11.58 -2.78
CA VAL A 170 2.30 -11.82 -2.70
C VAL A 170 2.59 -12.73 -1.52
N GLN A 171 3.37 -13.79 -1.80
CA GLN A 171 3.87 -14.71 -0.81
C GLN A 171 5.35 -14.98 -1.07
N GLU A 172 6.21 -14.67 -0.10
CA GLU A 172 7.67 -14.88 -0.20
C GLU A 172 8.26 -14.28 -1.49
N GLY A 173 7.90 -13.02 -1.79
CA GLY A 173 8.39 -12.31 -2.96
C GLY A 173 7.83 -12.78 -4.31
N ARG A 174 6.87 -13.71 -4.33
CA ARG A 174 6.26 -14.25 -5.56
C ARG A 174 4.80 -13.85 -5.68
N SER A 175 4.36 -13.56 -6.90
CA SER A 175 2.95 -13.27 -7.16
C SER A 175 2.11 -14.56 -7.10
N VAL A 176 0.95 -14.46 -6.44
CA VAL A 176 -0.02 -15.55 -6.27
C VAL A 176 -1.35 -15.11 -6.85
N ARG A 177 -1.72 -15.67 -8.01
CA ARG A 177 -2.99 -15.36 -8.70
C ARG A 177 -4.09 -16.39 -8.44
N TRP A 178 -3.73 -17.63 -8.11
CA TRP A 178 -4.70 -18.66 -7.78
C TRP A 178 -4.98 -18.70 -6.29
N LEU A 179 -6.25 -18.51 -5.92
CA LEU A 179 -6.73 -18.41 -4.53
C LEU A 179 -5.93 -17.41 -3.67
N PRO A 180 -5.66 -16.17 -4.15
CA PRO A 180 -4.78 -15.22 -3.47
C PRO A 180 -5.25 -14.91 -2.04
N ASN A 181 -6.57 -14.85 -1.82
CA ASN A 181 -7.14 -14.60 -0.49
C ASN A 181 -6.77 -15.67 0.55
N ALA A 182 -6.49 -16.89 0.14
CA ALA A 182 -6.08 -17.98 1.05
C ALA A 182 -4.56 -18.17 1.09
N ARG A 183 -3.87 -18.01 -0.05
CA ARG A 183 -2.48 -18.43 -0.24
C ARG A 183 -1.44 -17.33 -0.11
N ALA A 184 -1.86 -16.07 -0.03
CA ALA A 184 -0.95 -14.94 0.02
C ALA A 184 -1.05 -14.17 1.34
N GLY A 185 0.10 -13.83 1.90
CA GLY A 185 0.21 -13.00 3.11
C GLY A 185 0.04 -11.51 2.86
N THR A 186 0.22 -11.04 1.61
CA THR A 186 0.01 -9.65 1.19
C THR A 186 -1.00 -9.63 0.04
N ALA A 187 -1.95 -8.72 0.10
CA ALA A 187 -2.86 -8.40 -1.00
C ALA A 187 -2.31 -7.17 -1.75
N VAL A 188 -2.34 -7.20 -3.08
CA VAL A 188 -1.96 -6.09 -3.95
C VAL A 188 -3.07 -5.83 -4.94
N PHE A 189 -3.47 -4.56 -5.05
CA PHE A 189 -4.50 -4.11 -5.98
C PHE A 189 -4.01 -2.88 -6.75
N LYS A 190 -4.29 -2.89 -8.05
CA LYS A 190 -4.17 -1.75 -8.95
C LYS A 190 -5.57 -1.34 -9.38
N PHE A 191 -5.91 -0.08 -9.20
CA PHE A 191 -7.27 0.42 -9.47
C PHE A 191 -7.23 1.84 -10.03
N GLU A 192 -8.36 2.26 -10.58
CA GLU A 192 -8.62 3.62 -11.00
C GLU A 192 -10.04 4.04 -10.59
N ARG A 193 -10.33 5.32 -10.66
CA ARG A 193 -11.70 5.82 -10.46
C ARG A 193 -12.58 5.39 -11.63
N GLU A 194 -13.74 4.82 -11.31
CA GLU A 194 -14.76 4.55 -12.30
C GLU A 194 -15.33 5.88 -12.85
N ARG A 195 -15.40 6.01 -14.17
CA ARG A 195 -15.86 7.24 -14.84
C ARG A 195 -17.37 7.25 -14.95
#